data_ca8f9e1bf7caa53711664d8267168d63
#
_entry.id   ca8f9e1bf7caa53711664d8267168d63
#
_cell.length_a   1.000
_cell.length_b   1.000
_cell.length_c   1.000
_cell.angle_alpha   90.00
_cell.angle_beta   90.00
_cell.angle_gamma   90.00
#
_symmetry.space_group_name_H-M   'P 1'
#
loop_
_entity.id
_entity.type
_entity.pdbx_description
1 polymer ?
#
loop_
_entity_poly.entity_id
_entity_poly.type
_entity_poly.pdbx_seq_one_letter_code
_entity_poly.pdbx_strand_id
1 'polypeptide(L)'
;MTRLIILIISCLYYTQAFSEEHLKFLGFPIDGTVNEYASKLISKGFYVSPDNKYASKGLRVMEGPFLGNTESFGLHYDTDTKIMYSVVFCHSFFKEADAKELYDKLESLLHVKHNEAKYESPLVGSFVSSCSFQSNKGIITLIIIERDYDYQVKMSYTDRINYIPVYRKQHQKELDDM
;
A
#
# COMPACT_ATOMS: atom_id res chain seq x y z
N MET A 1 -5.65 -23.43 -44.01
CA MET A 1 -5.67 -22.08 -43.45
C MET A 1 -6.44 -21.98 -42.13
N THR A 2 -7.63 -22.56 -42.01
CA THR A 2 -8.49 -22.47 -40.79
C THR A 2 -7.85 -22.98 -39.49
N ARG A 3 -7.06 -24.09 -39.55
CA ARG A 3 -6.38 -24.65 -38.36
C ARG A 3 -5.26 -23.77 -37.83
N LEU A 4 -4.57 -23.03 -38.69
CA LEU A 4 -3.50 -22.09 -38.28
C LEU A 4 -4.06 -20.87 -37.58
N ILE A 5 -5.20 -20.36 -38.01
CA ILE A 5 -5.91 -19.22 -37.41
C ILE A 5 -6.39 -19.54 -36.00
N ILE A 6 -6.93 -20.76 -35.78
CA ILE A 6 -7.38 -21.22 -34.46
C ILE A 6 -6.21 -21.30 -33.48
N LEU A 7 -5.02 -21.73 -33.92
CA LEU A 7 -3.83 -21.85 -33.09
C LEU A 7 -3.27 -20.46 -32.68
N ILE A 8 -3.31 -19.48 -33.58
CA ILE A 8 -2.90 -18.11 -33.31
C ILE A 8 -3.86 -17.43 -32.30
N ILE A 9 -5.17 -17.65 -32.46
CA ILE A 9 -6.21 -17.12 -31.58
C ILE A 9 -6.05 -17.73 -30.17
N SER A 10 -5.80 -19.05 -30.05
CA SER A 10 -5.58 -19.69 -28.75
C SER A 10 -4.31 -19.18 -28.04
N CYS A 11 -3.22 -18.93 -28.78
CA CYS A 11 -2.01 -18.31 -28.20
C CYS A 11 -2.26 -16.88 -27.69
N LEU A 12 -3.08 -16.08 -28.38
CA LEU A 12 -3.45 -14.73 -27.94
C LEU A 12 -4.30 -14.73 -26.67
N TYR A 13 -5.16 -15.72 -26.47
CA TYR A 13 -5.93 -15.88 -25.23
C TYR A 13 -5.07 -16.35 -24.06
N TYR A 14 -4.03 -17.18 -24.28
CA TYR A 14 -3.12 -17.63 -23.21
C TYR A 14 -2.20 -16.53 -22.72
N THR A 15 -1.84 -15.53 -23.52
CA THR A 15 -0.99 -14.42 -23.08
C THR A 15 -1.73 -13.37 -22.24
N GLN A 16 -3.06 -13.35 -22.24
CA GLN A 16 -3.84 -12.45 -21.36
C GLN A 16 -4.08 -13.01 -19.96
N ALA A 17 -3.76 -14.29 -19.70
CA ALA A 17 -4.15 -14.99 -18.46
C ALA A 17 -3.23 -14.75 -17.26
N PHE A 18 -2.10 -14.05 -17.40
CA PHE A 18 -1.14 -13.81 -16.31
C PHE A 18 -0.62 -12.37 -16.28
N SER A 19 -1.50 -11.39 -16.45
CA SER A 19 -1.17 -10.05 -15.99
C SER A 19 -1.24 -10.08 -14.45
N GLU A 20 -0.09 -10.15 -13.78
CA GLU A 20 -0.04 -9.93 -12.34
C GLU A 20 -0.63 -8.54 -12.07
N GLU A 21 -1.82 -8.50 -11.47
CA GLU A 21 -2.46 -7.23 -11.16
C GLU A 21 -1.84 -6.62 -9.91
N HIS A 22 -1.43 -5.37 -10.01
CA HIS A 22 -0.96 -4.59 -8.88
C HIS A 22 -2.08 -4.31 -7.87
N LEU A 23 -1.71 -4.19 -6.60
CA LEU A 23 -2.61 -3.70 -5.55
C LEU A 23 -3.03 -2.25 -5.88
N LYS A 24 -4.29 -1.90 -5.61
CA LYS A 24 -4.83 -0.56 -5.94
C LYS A 24 -5.11 0.24 -4.69
N PHE A 25 -4.63 1.49 -4.66
CA PHE A 25 -5.02 2.50 -3.67
C PHE A 25 -5.75 3.65 -4.36
N LEU A 26 -6.93 4.05 -3.86
CA LEU A 26 -7.83 5.06 -4.46
C LEU A 26 -8.16 4.80 -5.95
N GLY A 27 -8.18 3.52 -6.36
CA GLY A 27 -8.46 3.11 -7.75
C GLY A 27 -7.23 3.07 -8.66
N PHE A 28 -6.08 3.59 -8.24
CA PHE A 28 -4.84 3.53 -8.99
C PHE A 28 -4.00 2.32 -8.60
N PRO A 29 -3.48 1.53 -9.55
CA PRO A 29 -2.51 0.48 -9.25
C PRO A 29 -1.24 1.11 -8.67
N ILE A 30 -0.64 0.44 -7.67
CA ILE A 30 0.64 0.85 -7.07
C ILE A 30 1.76 0.38 -8.00
N ASP A 31 1.90 1.07 -9.11
CA ASP A 31 2.84 0.79 -10.19
C ASP A 31 3.53 2.06 -10.71
N GLY A 32 4.52 1.87 -11.56
CA GLY A 32 5.28 2.96 -12.17
C GLY A 32 6.16 3.71 -11.17
N THR A 33 6.69 4.84 -11.61
CA THR A 33 7.56 5.67 -10.78
C THR A 33 6.77 6.51 -9.77
N VAL A 34 7.43 6.94 -8.68
CA VAL A 34 6.82 7.83 -7.69
C VAL A 34 6.32 9.14 -8.30
N ASN A 35 6.93 9.63 -9.39
CA ASN A 35 6.47 10.85 -10.08
C ASN A 35 5.16 10.60 -10.84
N GLU A 36 5.06 9.49 -11.57
CA GLU A 36 3.85 9.11 -12.28
C GLU A 36 2.69 8.85 -11.30
N TYR A 37 2.97 8.15 -10.20
CA TYR A 37 1.96 7.89 -9.18
C TYR A 37 1.48 9.16 -8.48
N ALA A 38 2.41 10.06 -8.09
CA ALA A 38 2.07 11.37 -7.54
C ALA A 38 1.21 12.20 -8.51
N SER A 39 1.49 12.16 -9.81
CA SER A 39 0.68 12.84 -10.84
C SER A 39 -0.75 12.29 -10.90
N LYS A 40 -0.93 10.97 -10.77
CA LYS A 40 -2.27 10.34 -10.67
C LYS A 40 -3.02 10.85 -9.43
N LEU A 41 -2.35 10.97 -8.27
CA LEU A 41 -2.96 11.51 -7.04
C LEU A 41 -3.29 13.01 -7.17
N ILE A 42 -2.42 13.80 -7.79
CA ILE A 42 -2.66 15.23 -8.03
C ILE A 42 -3.95 15.42 -8.85
N SER A 43 -4.23 14.58 -9.84
CA SER A 43 -5.49 14.61 -10.60
C SER A 43 -6.74 14.35 -9.75
N LYS A 44 -6.58 13.84 -8.52
CA LYS A 44 -7.65 13.63 -7.51
C LYS A 44 -7.66 14.69 -6.41
N GLY A 45 -6.91 15.79 -6.57
CA GLY A 45 -6.89 16.89 -5.61
C GLY A 45 -5.83 16.76 -4.51
N PHE A 46 -4.90 15.81 -4.63
CA PHE A 46 -3.74 15.72 -3.74
C PHE A 46 -2.67 16.73 -4.16
N TYR A 47 -1.76 17.04 -3.24
CA TYR A 47 -0.59 17.88 -3.51
C TYR A 47 0.62 17.35 -2.74
N VAL A 48 1.81 17.72 -3.16
CA VAL A 48 3.05 17.39 -2.42
C VAL A 48 3.05 18.19 -1.12
N SER A 49 3.15 17.49 0.01
CA SER A 49 3.17 18.13 1.33
C SER A 49 4.36 19.09 1.47
N PRO A 50 4.19 20.25 2.13
CA PRO A 50 5.30 21.09 2.55
C PRO A 50 6.33 20.33 3.41
N ASP A 51 5.89 19.31 4.15
CA ASP A 51 6.75 18.47 4.98
C ASP A 51 7.58 17.46 4.20
N ASN A 52 7.32 17.32 2.89
CA ASN A 52 8.13 16.45 2.02
C ASN A 52 9.63 16.79 2.05
N LYS A 53 10.01 18.03 2.39
CA LYS A 53 11.40 18.45 2.58
C LYS A 53 12.12 17.73 3.72
N TYR A 54 11.37 17.18 4.68
CA TYR A 54 11.89 16.37 5.80
C TYR A 54 11.78 14.87 5.55
N ALA A 55 11.20 14.48 4.41
CA ALA A 55 11.02 13.07 4.08
C ALA A 55 12.38 12.36 3.92
N SER A 56 12.47 11.16 4.45
CA SER A 56 13.63 10.30 4.26
C SER A 56 13.78 9.88 2.80
N LYS A 57 14.99 9.46 2.43
CA LYS A 57 15.25 8.91 1.10
C LYS A 57 14.35 7.68 0.83
N GLY A 58 13.68 7.63 -0.32
CA GLY A 58 12.71 6.58 -0.65
C GLY A 58 11.28 6.84 -0.17
N LEU A 59 11.01 8.03 0.38
CA LEU A 59 9.68 8.47 0.81
C LEU A 59 9.33 9.80 0.14
N ARG A 60 8.09 9.91 -0.35
CA ARG A 60 7.46 11.17 -0.72
C ARG A 60 6.20 11.38 0.09
N VAL A 61 6.02 12.55 0.68
CA VAL A 61 4.83 12.90 1.45
C VAL A 61 3.87 13.69 0.57
N MET A 62 2.63 13.22 0.51
CA MET A 62 1.52 13.87 -0.19
C MET A 62 0.42 14.18 0.82
N GLU A 63 -0.38 15.21 0.55
CA GLU A 63 -1.60 15.52 1.29
C GLU A 63 -2.78 15.59 0.34
N GLY A 64 -3.97 15.22 0.83
CA GLY A 64 -5.17 15.29 0.02
C GLY A 64 -6.42 14.74 0.68
N PRO A 65 -7.55 14.76 -0.03
CA PRO A 65 -8.85 14.41 0.52
C PRO A 65 -8.95 12.91 0.80
N PHE A 66 -9.26 12.56 2.06
CA PHE A 66 -9.51 11.20 2.49
C PHE A 66 -10.51 11.16 3.65
N LEU A 67 -11.58 10.36 3.53
CA LEU A 67 -12.65 10.21 4.53
C LEU A 67 -13.29 11.53 4.99
N GLY A 68 -13.30 12.56 4.14
CA GLY A 68 -13.88 13.87 4.43
C GLY A 68 -12.91 14.90 5.01
N ASN A 69 -11.66 14.52 5.24
CA ASN A 69 -10.59 15.38 5.74
C ASN A 69 -9.46 15.56 4.73
N THR A 70 -8.54 16.46 5.00
CA THR A 70 -7.23 16.50 4.34
C THR A 70 -6.25 15.67 5.19
N GLU A 71 -5.70 14.64 4.58
CA GLU A 71 -4.84 13.65 5.26
C GLU A 71 -3.48 13.54 4.59
N SER A 72 -2.49 13.07 5.36
CA SER A 72 -1.12 12.88 4.89
C SER A 72 -0.85 11.42 4.51
N PHE A 73 -0.12 11.24 3.40
CA PHE A 73 0.23 9.94 2.85
C PHE A 73 1.71 9.86 2.52
N GLY A 74 2.34 8.77 2.94
CA GLY A 74 3.68 8.41 2.52
C GLY A 74 3.66 7.52 1.27
N LEU A 75 4.32 7.94 0.21
CA LEU A 75 4.58 7.14 -0.98
C LEU A 75 5.98 6.54 -0.88
N HIS A 76 6.08 5.24 -0.64
CA HIS A 76 7.35 4.54 -0.55
C HIS A 76 7.77 4.00 -1.91
N TYR A 77 9.02 4.24 -2.27
CA TYR A 77 9.60 3.82 -3.56
C TYR A 77 11.04 3.36 -3.43
N ASP A 78 11.47 2.49 -4.31
CA ASP A 78 12.88 2.09 -4.40
C ASP A 78 13.75 3.29 -4.82
N THR A 79 14.83 3.53 -4.09
CA THR A 79 15.66 4.74 -4.29
C THR A 79 16.43 4.76 -5.59
N ASP A 80 16.69 3.59 -6.21
CA ASP A 80 17.47 3.48 -7.43
C ASP A 80 16.54 3.53 -8.66
N THR A 81 15.50 2.69 -8.67
CA THR A 81 14.56 2.60 -9.80
C THR A 81 13.46 3.65 -9.77
N LYS A 82 13.21 4.26 -8.59
CA LYS A 82 12.06 5.16 -8.33
C LYS A 82 10.69 4.48 -8.43
N ILE A 83 10.65 3.15 -8.52
CA ILE A 83 9.41 2.39 -8.61
C ILE A 83 8.68 2.38 -7.26
N MET A 84 7.38 2.67 -7.30
CA MET A 84 6.48 2.63 -6.16
C MET A 84 6.25 1.19 -5.69
N TYR A 85 6.24 0.97 -4.36
CA TYR A 85 5.86 -0.33 -3.80
C TYR A 85 4.88 -0.23 -2.65
N SER A 86 4.71 0.94 -2.01
CA SER A 86 3.74 1.06 -0.91
C SER A 86 3.18 2.48 -0.78
N VAL A 87 1.93 2.54 -0.32
CA VAL A 87 1.26 3.78 0.13
C VAL A 87 0.91 3.62 1.60
N VAL A 88 1.27 4.58 2.42
CA VAL A 88 1.03 4.56 3.86
C VAL A 88 0.25 5.79 4.28
N PHE A 89 -0.87 5.58 4.96
CA PHE A 89 -1.64 6.60 5.67
C PHE A 89 -1.30 6.53 7.15
N CYS A 90 -1.18 7.68 7.80
CA CYS A 90 -1.00 7.79 9.25
C CYS A 90 -1.82 8.96 9.78
N HIS A 91 -2.55 8.73 10.88
CA HIS A 91 -3.24 9.76 11.64
C HIS A 91 -3.03 9.55 13.12
N SER A 92 -2.73 10.63 13.87
CA SER A 92 -2.47 10.57 15.31
C SER A 92 -3.61 11.17 16.12
N PHE A 93 -3.90 10.56 17.28
CA PHE A 93 -4.94 10.96 18.24
C PHE A 93 -4.37 11.02 19.64
N PHE A 94 -4.82 11.98 20.46
CA PHE A 94 -4.47 12.01 21.87
C PHE A 94 -5.24 11.00 22.72
N LYS A 95 -6.35 10.45 22.21
CA LYS A 95 -7.19 9.50 22.92
C LYS A 95 -7.30 8.18 22.15
N GLU A 96 -7.17 7.08 22.87
CA GLU A 96 -7.33 5.74 22.33
C GLU A 96 -8.71 5.53 21.67
N ALA A 97 -9.78 6.07 22.29
CA ALA A 97 -11.14 5.92 21.80
C ALA A 97 -11.32 6.49 20.38
N ASP A 98 -10.73 7.68 20.12
CA ASP A 98 -10.80 8.34 18.81
C ASP A 98 -9.99 7.56 17.76
N ALA A 99 -8.85 6.98 18.15
CA ALA A 99 -8.06 6.10 17.29
C ALA A 99 -8.81 4.80 16.95
N LYS A 100 -9.49 4.21 17.93
CA LYS A 100 -10.32 3.01 17.72
C LYS A 100 -11.50 3.30 16.78
N GLU A 101 -12.17 4.43 16.92
CA GLU A 101 -13.27 4.81 16.02
C GLU A 101 -12.81 4.89 14.56
N LEU A 102 -11.67 5.53 14.29
CA LEU A 102 -11.10 5.55 12.94
C LEU A 102 -10.68 4.15 12.47
N TYR A 103 -10.05 3.36 13.34
CA TYR A 103 -9.65 2.00 13.03
C TYR A 103 -10.85 1.14 12.61
N ASP A 104 -11.91 1.10 13.41
CA ASP A 104 -13.12 0.30 13.15
C ASP A 104 -13.81 0.72 11.85
N LYS A 105 -13.84 2.03 11.56
CA LYS A 105 -14.35 2.56 10.31
C LYS A 105 -13.52 2.09 9.11
N LEU A 106 -12.19 2.18 9.20
CA LEU A 106 -11.29 1.73 8.14
C LEU A 106 -11.37 0.21 7.94
N GLU A 107 -11.38 -0.56 9.01
CA GLU A 107 -11.51 -2.01 8.97
C GLU A 107 -12.80 -2.43 8.25
N SER A 108 -13.93 -1.81 8.62
CA SER A 108 -15.22 -2.07 7.97
C SER A 108 -15.20 -1.78 6.47
N LEU A 109 -14.60 -0.65 6.06
CA LEU A 109 -14.46 -0.28 4.66
C LEU A 109 -13.54 -1.26 3.90
N LEU A 110 -12.47 -1.72 4.53
CA LEU A 110 -11.56 -2.71 3.95
C LEU A 110 -12.25 -4.08 3.77
N HIS A 111 -13.07 -4.50 4.73
CA HIS A 111 -13.87 -5.70 4.62
C HIS A 111 -14.83 -5.67 3.44
N VAL A 112 -15.54 -4.57 3.24
CA VAL A 112 -16.47 -4.40 2.11
C VAL A 112 -15.74 -4.41 0.78
N LYS A 113 -14.55 -3.78 0.73
CA LYS A 113 -13.78 -3.60 -0.52
C LYS A 113 -12.96 -4.82 -0.90
N HIS A 114 -12.40 -5.49 0.08
CA HIS A 114 -11.47 -6.60 -0.10
C HIS A 114 -12.07 -7.84 0.57
N ASN A 115 -12.96 -8.55 -0.06
CA ASN A 115 -13.59 -9.77 0.42
C ASN A 115 -12.58 -10.93 0.62
N GLU A 116 -11.38 -10.62 1.06
CA GLU A 116 -10.23 -11.49 1.23
C GLU A 116 -10.07 -11.86 2.71
N ALA A 117 -9.35 -12.95 2.97
CA ALA A 117 -9.15 -13.43 4.33
C ALA A 117 -8.48 -12.34 5.20
N LYS A 118 -9.18 -11.96 6.27
CA LYS A 118 -8.64 -11.14 7.35
C LYS A 118 -7.77 -12.03 8.23
N TYR A 119 -6.55 -11.60 8.49
CA TYR A 119 -5.70 -12.19 9.51
C TYR A 119 -5.56 -11.20 10.67
N GLU A 120 -5.95 -11.62 11.86
CA GLU A 120 -5.57 -10.90 13.08
C GLU A 120 -4.11 -11.22 13.37
N SER A 121 -3.27 -10.21 13.32
CA SER A 121 -1.88 -10.39 13.73
C SER A 121 -1.81 -10.41 15.26
N PRO A 122 -1.03 -11.31 15.87
CA PRO A 122 -0.80 -11.26 17.30
C PRO A 122 -0.22 -9.89 17.67
N LEU A 123 -0.79 -9.26 18.70
CA LEU A 123 -0.33 -7.98 19.21
C LEU A 123 1.07 -8.18 19.80
N VAL A 124 2.07 -7.46 19.27
CA VAL A 124 3.45 -7.49 19.75
C VAL A 124 3.89 -6.08 20.04
N GLY A 125 4.39 -5.84 21.24
CA GLY A 125 4.89 -4.53 21.65
C GLY A 125 3.79 -3.50 21.90
N SER A 126 3.90 -2.31 21.31
CA SER A 126 2.99 -1.17 21.47
C SER A 126 1.74 -1.19 20.58
N PHE A 127 1.40 -2.33 19.97
CA PHE A 127 0.18 -2.43 19.15
C PHE A 127 -1.05 -2.63 20.02
N VAL A 128 -2.03 -1.74 19.88
CA VAL A 128 -3.34 -1.81 20.55
C VAL A 128 -4.31 -2.68 19.74
N SER A 129 -4.29 -2.56 18.41
CA SER A 129 -5.09 -3.34 17.48
C SER A 129 -4.34 -3.54 16.17
N SER A 130 -4.53 -4.70 15.52
CA SER A 130 -3.99 -4.92 14.20
C SER A 130 -4.82 -5.92 13.39
N CYS A 131 -4.97 -5.65 12.10
CA CYS A 131 -5.48 -6.61 11.13
C CYS A 131 -4.75 -6.48 9.79
N SER A 132 -4.76 -7.53 9.00
CA SER A 132 -4.22 -7.52 7.65
C SER A 132 -5.14 -8.24 6.67
N PHE A 133 -5.15 -7.76 5.43
CA PHE A 133 -5.86 -8.33 4.29
C PHE A 133 -4.80 -8.73 3.27
N GLN A 134 -4.66 -10.02 3.02
CA GLN A 134 -3.63 -10.54 2.14
C GLN A 134 -4.24 -11.14 0.88
N SER A 135 -3.66 -10.81 -0.27
CA SER A 135 -4.01 -11.33 -1.59
C SER A 135 -2.77 -11.69 -2.40
N ASN A 136 -2.99 -12.23 -3.59
CA ASN A 136 -1.91 -12.43 -4.57
C ASN A 136 -1.31 -11.11 -5.07
N LYS A 137 -2.03 -9.97 -4.93
CA LYS A 137 -1.59 -8.63 -5.35
C LYS A 137 -0.73 -7.92 -4.30
N GLY A 138 -0.87 -8.28 -3.03
CA GLY A 138 -0.15 -7.64 -1.93
C GLY A 138 -0.84 -7.77 -0.59
N ILE A 139 -0.42 -6.91 0.34
CA ILE A 139 -0.90 -6.88 1.72
C ILE A 139 -1.41 -5.47 2.05
N ILE A 140 -2.58 -5.41 2.69
CA ILE A 140 -3.07 -4.21 3.35
C ILE A 140 -2.99 -4.47 4.85
N THR A 141 -2.28 -3.61 5.59
CA THR A 141 -2.16 -3.70 7.05
C THR A 141 -2.81 -2.49 7.68
N LEU A 142 -3.60 -2.70 8.71
CA LEU A 142 -4.20 -1.64 9.53
C LEU A 142 -3.85 -1.91 10.99
N ILE A 143 -3.26 -0.92 11.65
CA ILE A 143 -2.79 -1.03 13.03
C ILE A 143 -3.07 0.24 13.83
N ILE A 144 -3.24 0.09 15.14
CA ILE A 144 -3.11 1.17 16.13
C ILE A 144 -1.81 0.95 16.89
N ILE A 145 -0.98 1.98 16.93
CA ILE A 145 0.29 2.00 17.67
C ILE A 145 0.11 2.99 18.83
N GLU A 146 0.32 2.53 20.06
CA GLU A 146 0.45 3.40 21.22
C GLU A 146 1.87 3.97 21.28
N ARG A 147 1.98 5.26 21.49
CA ARG A 147 3.22 5.99 21.70
C ARG A 147 3.15 6.72 23.06
N ASP A 148 4.25 7.34 23.45
CA ASP A 148 4.37 8.02 24.74
C ASP A 148 3.28 9.08 24.98
N TYR A 149 2.78 9.73 23.94
CA TYR A 149 1.85 10.86 24.04
C TYR A 149 0.64 10.78 23.11
N ASP A 150 0.58 9.80 22.21
CA ASP A 150 -0.49 9.67 21.23
C ASP A 150 -0.76 8.22 20.82
N TYR A 151 -1.88 8.02 20.10
CA TYR A 151 -2.26 6.79 19.44
C TYR A 151 -2.23 7.02 17.93
N GLN A 152 -1.42 6.28 17.20
CA GLN A 152 -1.34 6.42 15.75
C GLN A 152 -2.09 5.29 15.06
N VAL A 153 -3.11 5.65 14.25
CA VAL A 153 -3.71 4.73 13.27
C VAL A 153 -2.88 4.77 12.02
N LYS A 154 -2.36 3.62 11.62
CA LYS A 154 -1.56 3.45 10.40
C LYS A 154 -2.19 2.41 9.50
N MET A 155 -2.39 2.77 8.24
CA MET A 155 -2.84 1.86 7.18
C MET A 155 -1.81 1.84 6.06
N SER A 156 -1.36 0.66 5.66
CA SER A 156 -0.41 0.50 4.56
C SER A 156 -0.95 -0.43 3.48
N TYR A 157 -0.77 -0.02 2.23
CA TYR A 157 -0.99 -0.83 1.04
C TYR A 157 0.37 -1.15 0.45
N THR A 158 0.80 -2.40 0.49
CA THR A 158 2.10 -2.84 -0.02
C THR A 158 1.90 -3.79 -1.20
N ASP A 159 2.30 -3.34 -2.38
CA ASP A 159 2.23 -4.10 -3.62
C ASP A 159 3.28 -5.22 -3.64
N ARG A 160 2.82 -6.45 -3.90
CA ARG A 160 3.70 -7.62 -3.84
C ARG A 160 4.76 -7.63 -4.94
N ILE A 161 4.38 -7.24 -6.16
CA ILE A 161 5.24 -7.31 -7.34
C ILE A 161 6.44 -6.39 -7.16
N ASN A 162 6.17 -5.14 -6.74
CA ASN A 162 7.18 -4.11 -6.61
C ASN A 162 7.96 -4.19 -5.29
N TYR A 163 7.36 -4.75 -4.24
CA TYR A 163 8.01 -4.87 -2.92
C TYR A 163 9.02 -6.01 -2.83
N ILE A 164 8.74 -7.17 -3.43
CA ILE A 164 9.64 -8.34 -3.34
C ILE A 164 11.08 -8.03 -3.80
N PRO A 165 11.32 -7.35 -4.94
CA PRO A 165 12.68 -6.97 -5.33
C PRO A 165 13.38 -6.05 -4.33
N VAL A 166 12.64 -5.08 -3.76
CA VAL A 166 13.15 -4.16 -2.73
C VAL A 166 13.53 -4.91 -1.46
N TYR A 167 12.64 -5.79 -0.99
CA TYR A 167 12.88 -6.63 0.18
C TYR A 167 14.12 -7.51 0.01
N ARG A 168 14.24 -8.21 -1.12
CA ARG A 168 15.41 -9.06 -1.42
C ARG A 168 16.70 -8.27 -1.42
N LYS A 169 16.71 -7.08 -2.02
CA LYS A 169 17.90 -6.20 -2.06
C LYS A 169 18.32 -5.76 -0.65
N GLN A 170 17.35 -5.44 0.22
CA GLN A 170 17.62 -5.01 1.61
C GLN A 170 18.15 -6.15 2.49
N HIS A 171 17.71 -7.39 2.24
CA HIS A 171 18.02 -8.57 3.05
C HIS A 171 18.94 -9.58 2.33
N GLN A 172 19.61 -9.16 1.22
CA GLN A 172 20.42 -10.07 0.39
C GLN A 172 21.46 -10.84 1.21
N LYS A 173 22.13 -10.16 2.13
CA LYS A 173 23.14 -10.80 2.98
C LYS A 173 22.55 -11.90 3.88
N GLU A 174 21.38 -11.63 4.49
CA GLU A 174 20.69 -12.59 5.35
C GLU A 174 20.17 -13.80 4.54
N LEU A 175 19.72 -13.55 3.31
CA LEU A 175 19.24 -14.60 2.41
C LEU A 175 20.39 -15.47 1.88
N ASP A 176 21.58 -14.89 1.65
CA ASP A 176 22.78 -15.61 1.19
C ASP A 176 23.39 -16.48 2.32
N ASP A 177 23.13 -16.12 3.59
CA ASP A 177 23.60 -16.86 4.77
C ASP A 177 22.66 -18.02 5.18
N MET A 178 21.49 -18.19 4.52
CA MET A 178 20.50 -19.28 4.75
C MET A 178 20.72 -20.45 3.83
#